data_5dfd83ec50030fd9fb8d3eb2dd0e2027
#
_entry.id   5dfd83ec50030fd9fb8d3eb2dd0e2027
#
_cell.length_a   1.000
_cell.length_b   1.000
_cell.length_c   1.000
_cell.angle_alpha   90.00
_cell.angle_beta   90.00
_cell.angle_gamma   90.00
#
_symmetry.space_group_name_H-M   'P 1'
#
loop_
_entity.id
_entity.type
_entity.pdbx_description
1 polymer ?
#
loop_
_entity_poly.entity_id
_entity_poly.type
_entity_poly.pdbx_seq_one_letter_code
_entity_poly.pdbx_strand_id
1 'polypeptide(L)'
;MKDVKDLPDVYTTFRKSIEPLRAKARLPLPDVTKLPPLPPDACIPPQFAPFEIPTNLPDLISSLLRPIDLDKDFPKPPRWPPAAENGRQTQSAHPFHGGESEGLRRIDYLLSSGSMTAYKDTRNGLVGPDFSTKLSAYLAIGCMSARQISAEMALFEDGEIKEDGWDGTREQKEAKLKRWKGTKGFGKGENTGTAGVRFELLWRDYFRLVQRKYGAKLFAIQGLRGAQSKDWQYMSSLEDDAVRSKLKKFCTGRTGLGLIDAAQRELFLTGYSSNRARQNVASFLAKHLNIDWRLGAEWYESMLVDYDVANNWGNWQYVAGVGNDPREGRLFNPVKQALDYDPKGEYIKAWVEELRDLDIGPDKEGGRVNEERLMGLFQPWRLPDDDKQKLGLQQIDFVNEPMVKIQFSVGRKPRGPNRSRGRGQRGRGGGSERGQSSSGASAGRNMGRGRGRGRGKWRGGEAQSEPDQGAPGEA
;
A
#
# COMPACT_ATOMS: atom_id res chain seq x y z
N MET A 1 24.51 -14.17 1.67
CA MET A 1 23.71 -14.82 2.74
C MET A 1 23.94 -16.30 2.60
N LYS A 2 24.53 -16.96 3.59
CA LYS A 2 24.80 -18.41 3.58
C LYS A 2 23.61 -19.21 4.09
N ASP A 3 22.89 -18.71 5.08
CA ASP A 3 21.68 -19.29 5.64
C ASP A 3 20.56 -18.25 5.67
N VAL A 4 19.31 -18.69 5.60
CA VAL A 4 18.15 -17.82 5.75
C VAL A 4 18.05 -17.18 7.14
N LYS A 5 18.65 -17.80 8.15
CA LYS A 5 18.76 -17.26 9.50
C LYS A 5 19.56 -15.96 9.56
N ASP A 6 20.48 -15.75 8.62
CA ASP A 6 21.30 -14.54 8.51
C ASP A 6 20.56 -13.38 7.87
N LEU A 7 19.30 -13.57 7.45
CA LEU A 7 18.50 -12.51 6.84
C LEU A 7 18.32 -11.34 7.82
N PRO A 8 18.72 -10.11 7.46
CA PRO A 8 18.43 -8.93 8.26
C PRO A 8 16.92 -8.72 8.45
N ASP A 9 16.52 -8.37 9.67
CA ASP A 9 15.11 -8.13 9.98
C ASP A 9 14.60 -6.79 9.42
N VAL A 10 15.50 -5.88 9.08
CA VAL A 10 15.17 -4.60 8.46
C VAL A 10 15.47 -4.66 6.97
N TYR A 11 14.45 -4.41 6.15
CA TYR A 11 14.57 -4.42 4.68
C TYR A 11 15.73 -3.55 4.15
N THR A 12 15.88 -2.34 4.67
CA THR A 12 16.94 -1.43 4.19
C THR A 12 18.33 -2.03 4.37
N THR A 13 18.58 -2.74 5.46
CA THR A 13 19.85 -3.45 5.71
C THR A 13 20.05 -4.58 4.71
N PHE A 14 19.00 -5.38 4.47
CA PHE A 14 19.02 -6.44 3.46
C PHE A 14 19.29 -5.86 2.07
N ARG A 15 18.54 -4.84 1.65
CA ARG A 15 18.70 -4.19 0.35
C ARG A 15 20.14 -3.73 0.12
N LYS A 16 20.70 -2.99 1.07
CA LYS A 16 22.09 -2.46 0.97
C LYS A 16 23.14 -3.56 0.82
N SER A 17 22.89 -4.76 1.37
CA SER A 17 23.81 -5.89 1.25
C SER A 17 23.86 -6.51 -0.16
N ILE A 18 22.85 -6.26 -0.98
CA ILE A 18 22.72 -6.84 -2.33
C ILE A 18 22.70 -5.82 -3.46
N GLU A 19 22.83 -4.53 -3.16
CA GLU A 19 23.00 -3.49 -4.21
C GLU A 19 24.37 -3.65 -4.91
N PRO A 20 24.48 -3.29 -6.20
CA PRO A 20 23.43 -2.80 -7.09
C PRO A 20 22.53 -3.94 -7.61
N LEU A 21 21.20 -3.75 -7.56
CA LEU A 21 20.22 -4.82 -7.86
C LEU A 21 20.29 -5.26 -9.31
N ARG A 22 20.46 -4.33 -10.25
CA ARG A 22 20.52 -4.63 -11.67
C ARG A 22 21.63 -5.62 -12.01
N ALA A 23 22.84 -5.39 -11.51
CA ALA A 23 24.00 -6.22 -11.80
C ALA A 23 23.98 -7.60 -11.14
N LYS A 24 23.16 -7.77 -10.10
CA LYS A 24 23.08 -9.01 -9.33
C LYS A 24 21.80 -9.82 -9.60
N ALA A 25 20.93 -9.31 -10.48
CA ALA A 25 19.75 -10.08 -10.88
C ALA A 25 20.16 -11.39 -11.55
N ARG A 26 19.52 -12.49 -11.15
CA ARG A 26 19.72 -13.78 -11.81
C ARG A 26 19.07 -13.74 -13.18
N LEU A 27 19.68 -14.40 -14.13
CA LEU A 27 19.10 -14.57 -15.47
C LEU A 27 17.80 -15.39 -15.40
N PRO A 28 16.86 -15.18 -16.34
CA PRO A 28 15.73 -16.06 -16.54
C PRO A 28 16.18 -17.51 -16.71
N LEU A 29 15.30 -18.45 -16.41
CA LEU A 29 15.54 -19.83 -16.72
C LEU A 29 15.28 -20.06 -18.23
N PRO A 30 15.98 -21.01 -18.86
CA PRO A 30 15.74 -21.34 -20.25
C PRO A 30 14.31 -21.86 -20.46
N ASP A 31 13.77 -21.60 -21.65
CA ASP A 31 12.48 -22.12 -22.02
C ASP A 31 12.46 -23.64 -22.01
N VAL A 32 11.37 -24.21 -21.50
CA VAL A 32 11.19 -25.65 -21.43
C VAL A 32 10.88 -26.16 -22.84
N THR A 33 11.86 -26.78 -23.48
CA THR A 33 11.72 -27.34 -24.83
C THR A 33 11.04 -28.71 -24.86
N LYS A 34 11.09 -29.45 -23.73
CA LYS A 34 10.48 -30.77 -23.60
C LYS A 34 9.89 -30.94 -22.21
N LEU A 35 8.61 -31.21 -22.13
CA LEU A 35 7.96 -31.57 -20.87
C LEU A 35 8.33 -33.03 -20.49
N PRO A 36 8.45 -33.32 -19.18
CA PRO A 36 8.57 -34.69 -18.72
C PRO A 36 7.29 -35.46 -19.10
N PRO A 37 7.37 -36.78 -19.23
CA PRO A 37 6.18 -37.61 -19.44
C PRO A 37 5.22 -37.44 -18.24
N LEU A 38 3.93 -37.63 -18.49
CA LEU A 38 2.95 -37.65 -17.40
C LEU A 38 3.29 -38.77 -16.41
N PRO A 39 3.01 -38.58 -15.11
CA PRO A 39 3.12 -39.66 -14.15
C PRO A 39 2.24 -40.84 -14.58
N PRO A 40 2.65 -42.09 -14.28
CA PRO A 40 1.76 -43.22 -14.50
C PRO A 40 0.44 -43.05 -13.73
N ASP A 41 -0.67 -43.48 -14.31
CA ASP A 41 -2.00 -43.37 -13.68
C ASP A 41 -2.05 -43.91 -12.24
N ALA A 42 -1.27 -44.98 -11.97
CA ALA A 42 -1.16 -45.55 -10.63
C ALA A 42 -0.54 -44.61 -9.58
N CYS A 43 0.13 -43.53 -10.01
CA CYS A 43 0.73 -42.52 -9.13
C CYS A 43 -0.22 -41.31 -8.87
N ILE A 44 -1.38 -41.27 -9.51
CA ILE A 44 -2.35 -40.21 -9.32
C ILE A 44 -3.32 -40.66 -8.24
N PRO A 45 -3.39 -39.97 -7.07
CA PRO A 45 -4.35 -40.33 -6.04
C PRO A 45 -5.79 -40.23 -6.56
N PRO A 46 -6.70 -41.12 -6.14
CA PRO A 46 -8.11 -40.97 -6.47
C PRO A 46 -8.64 -39.67 -5.94
N GLN A 47 -9.45 -38.99 -6.74
CA GLN A 47 -10.10 -37.74 -6.35
C GLN A 47 -11.51 -38.03 -5.90
N PHE A 48 -11.93 -37.40 -4.82
CA PHE A 48 -13.22 -37.59 -4.20
C PHE A 48 -14.04 -36.29 -4.25
N ALA A 49 -15.34 -36.41 -4.39
CA ALA A 49 -16.23 -35.25 -4.27
C ALA A 49 -15.96 -34.49 -2.93
N PRO A 50 -15.99 -33.17 -2.91
CA PRO A 50 -16.31 -32.26 -4.01
C PRO A 50 -15.12 -31.87 -4.90
N PHE A 51 -13.96 -32.51 -4.77
CA PHE A 51 -12.70 -32.14 -5.42
C PHE A 51 -12.45 -32.90 -6.73
N GLU A 52 -13.48 -33.52 -7.29
CA GLU A 52 -13.39 -34.16 -8.59
C GLU A 52 -13.12 -33.15 -9.67
N ILE A 53 -12.00 -33.37 -10.38
CA ILE A 53 -11.68 -32.54 -11.56
C ILE A 53 -12.38 -33.18 -12.75
N PRO A 54 -13.20 -32.41 -13.51
CA PRO A 54 -13.81 -32.92 -14.73
C PRO A 54 -12.76 -33.46 -15.71
N THR A 55 -13.07 -34.61 -16.32
CA THR A 55 -12.14 -35.32 -17.22
C THR A 55 -12.14 -34.75 -18.64
N ASN A 56 -13.08 -33.87 -18.95
CA ASN A 56 -13.13 -33.21 -20.25
C ASN A 56 -13.02 -31.68 -20.11
N LEU A 57 -12.47 -31.05 -21.14
CA LEU A 57 -12.21 -29.62 -21.14
C LEU A 57 -13.48 -28.75 -21.04
N PRO A 58 -14.61 -29.04 -21.70
CA PRO A 58 -15.83 -28.25 -21.54
C PRO A 58 -16.35 -28.20 -20.11
N ASP A 59 -16.41 -29.33 -19.43
CA ASP A 59 -16.88 -29.41 -18.04
C ASP A 59 -15.90 -28.72 -17.08
N LEU A 60 -14.59 -28.86 -17.34
CA LEU A 60 -13.57 -28.15 -16.58
C LEU A 60 -13.73 -26.63 -16.72
N ILE A 61 -13.89 -26.12 -17.93
CA ILE A 61 -14.14 -24.70 -18.17
C ILE A 61 -15.44 -24.27 -17.49
N SER A 62 -16.51 -25.05 -17.64
CA SER A 62 -17.78 -24.77 -16.98
C SER A 62 -17.67 -24.72 -15.47
N SER A 63 -16.91 -25.62 -14.86
CA SER A 63 -16.68 -25.64 -13.42
C SER A 63 -15.88 -24.40 -12.91
N LEU A 64 -14.90 -23.96 -13.71
CA LEU A 64 -14.08 -22.78 -13.39
C LEU A 64 -14.85 -21.46 -13.62
N LEU A 65 -15.78 -21.43 -14.56
CA LEU A 65 -16.61 -20.27 -14.85
C LEU A 65 -17.92 -20.24 -14.07
N ARG A 66 -18.18 -21.26 -13.27
CA ARG A 66 -19.37 -21.32 -12.43
C ARG A 66 -19.44 -20.10 -11.53
N PRO A 67 -20.48 -19.26 -11.65
CA PRO A 67 -20.57 -18.05 -10.84
C PRO A 67 -20.72 -18.46 -9.37
N ILE A 68 -19.96 -17.79 -8.51
CA ILE A 68 -20.17 -17.82 -7.06
C ILE A 68 -21.52 -17.15 -6.83
N ASP A 69 -22.42 -17.80 -6.11
CA ASP A 69 -23.71 -17.23 -5.73
C ASP A 69 -23.47 -16.21 -4.59
N LEU A 70 -23.09 -14.99 -5.00
CA LEU A 70 -22.79 -13.89 -4.09
C LEU A 70 -24.01 -13.48 -3.23
N ASP A 71 -25.22 -13.81 -3.68
CA ASP A 71 -26.45 -13.47 -2.94
C ASP A 71 -26.70 -14.39 -1.74
N LYS A 72 -26.19 -15.63 -1.78
CA LYS A 72 -26.36 -16.60 -0.70
C LYS A 72 -25.27 -16.53 0.36
N ASP A 73 -24.02 -16.36 -0.07
CA ASP A 73 -22.86 -16.62 0.77
C ASP A 73 -22.22 -15.35 1.32
N PHE A 74 -22.57 -14.19 0.77
CA PHE A 74 -22.02 -12.91 1.20
C PHE A 74 -23.12 -11.89 1.50
N PRO A 75 -22.92 -11.00 2.48
CA PRO A 75 -23.75 -9.82 2.61
C PRO A 75 -23.72 -9.08 1.28
N LYS A 76 -24.90 -8.70 0.77
CA LYS A 76 -25.02 -8.04 -0.54
C LYS A 76 -23.89 -7.04 -0.72
N PRO A 77 -23.05 -7.23 -1.74
CA PRO A 77 -22.01 -6.26 -2.04
C PRO A 77 -22.64 -4.89 -2.24
N PRO A 78 -21.90 -3.82 -1.97
CA PRO A 78 -22.29 -2.54 -2.54
C PRO A 78 -22.48 -2.77 -4.03
N ARG A 79 -23.60 -2.29 -4.58
CA ARG A 79 -23.92 -2.50 -5.99
C ARG A 79 -22.71 -2.05 -6.83
N TRP A 80 -22.37 -2.87 -7.82
CA TRP A 80 -21.48 -2.42 -8.87
C TRP A 80 -22.02 -1.08 -9.37
N PRO A 81 -21.20 -0.01 -9.39
CA PRO A 81 -21.70 1.27 -9.84
C PRO A 81 -22.29 1.06 -11.23
N PRO A 82 -23.59 1.34 -11.44
CA PRO A 82 -24.18 1.23 -12.76
C PRO A 82 -23.36 2.07 -13.73
N ALA A 83 -23.27 1.65 -14.97
CA ALA A 83 -22.76 2.51 -16.03
C ALA A 83 -23.45 3.85 -15.87
N ALA A 84 -22.71 4.92 -15.57
CA ALA A 84 -23.31 6.22 -15.45
C ALA A 84 -24.08 6.48 -16.73
N GLU A 85 -25.30 7.03 -16.64
CA GLU A 85 -26.11 7.40 -17.80
C GLU A 85 -25.33 8.24 -18.82
N ASN A 86 -24.22 8.84 -18.41
CA ASN A 86 -23.28 9.64 -19.20
C ASN A 86 -22.07 8.85 -19.72
N GLY A 87 -22.08 7.51 -19.75
CA GLY A 87 -21.01 6.69 -20.30
C GLY A 87 -19.73 6.58 -19.44
N ARG A 88 -19.70 7.17 -18.24
CA ARG A 88 -18.59 7.01 -17.29
C ARG A 88 -18.79 5.74 -16.45
N GLN A 89 -18.33 4.61 -16.96
CA GLN A 89 -18.24 3.40 -16.16
C GLN A 89 -17.09 3.53 -15.15
N THR A 90 -17.33 3.12 -13.92
CA THR A 90 -16.26 2.87 -12.98
C THR A 90 -15.48 1.66 -13.50
N GLN A 91 -14.22 1.86 -13.85
CA GLN A 91 -13.36 0.80 -14.35
C GLN A 91 -12.40 0.38 -13.24
N SER A 92 -12.16 -0.92 -13.13
CA SER A 92 -11.07 -1.42 -12.30
C SER A 92 -9.74 -0.77 -12.72
N ALA A 93 -8.91 -0.45 -11.73
CA ALA A 93 -7.53 -0.07 -12.01
C ALA A 93 -6.69 -1.26 -12.51
N HIS A 94 -7.24 -2.48 -12.48
CA HIS A 94 -6.63 -3.71 -12.99
C HIS A 94 -7.57 -4.39 -14.03
N PRO A 95 -7.78 -3.79 -15.20
CA PRO A 95 -8.70 -4.32 -16.22
C PRO A 95 -8.04 -5.39 -17.10
N PHE A 96 -7.06 -6.13 -16.59
CA PHE A 96 -6.24 -7.07 -17.36
C PHE A 96 -6.71 -8.50 -17.18
N HIS A 97 -6.62 -9.27 -18.25
CA HIS A 97 -6.87 -10.71 -18.22
C HIS A 97 -5.66 -11.47 -17.67
N GLY A 98 -5.89 -12.67 -17.16
CA GLY A 98 -4.84 -13.58 -16.72
C GLY A 98 -4.04 -14.17 -17.88
N GLY A 99 -2.96 -14.88 -17.55
CA GLY A 99 -2.13 -15.61 -18.49
C GLY A 99 -0.78 -14.97 -18.79
N GLU A 100 0.19 -15.80 -19.16
CA GLU A 100 1.56 -15.39 -19.47
C GLU A 100 1.61 -14.37 -20.63
N SER A 101 0.84 -14.61 -21.69
CA SER A 101 0.81 -13.72 -22.87
C SER A 101 0.32 -12.32 -22.51
N GLU A 102 -0.63 -12.20 -21.58
CA GLU A 102 -1.10 -10.89 -21.08
C GLU A 102 -0.04 -10.21 -20.23
N GLY A 103 0.62 -10.96 -19.34
CA GLY A 103 1.72 -10.45 -18.54
C GLY A 103 2.86 -9.91 -19.42
N LEU A 104 3.24 -10.65 -20.46
CA LEU A 104 4.26 -10.23 -21.43
C LEU A 104 3.82 -8.98 -22.23
N ARG A 105 2.55 -8.91 -22.65
CA ARG A 105 2.01 -7.70 -23.27
C ARG A 105 2.02 -6.51 -22.32
N ARG A 106 1.70 -6.74 -21.06
CA ARG A 106 1.69 -5.66 -20.05
C ARG A 106 3.08 -5.09 -19.84
N ILE A 107 4.13 -5.90 -19.67
CA ILE A 107 5.49 -5.38 -19.50
C ILE A 107 5.99 -4.66 -20.76
N ASP A 108 5.71 -5.20 -21.95
CA ASP A 108 6.05 -4.56 -23.22
C ASP A 108 5.38 -3.18 -23.36
N TYR A 109 4.09 -3.07 -22.99
CA TYR A 109 3.38 -1.80 -22.94
C TYR A 109 4.02 -0.81 -21.94
N LEU A 110 4.33 -1.25 -20.74
CA LEU A 110 4.95 -0.38 -19.73
C LEU A 110 6.30 0.20 -20.19
N LEU A 111 7.08 -0.59 -20.93
CA LEU A 111 8.35 -0.16 -21.50
C LEU A 111 8.15 0.75 -22.71
N SER A 112 7.28 0.38 -23.64
CA SER A 112 7.04 1.14 -24.87
C SER A 112 6.31 2.46 -24.66
N SER A 113 5.43 2.55 -23.67
CA SER A 113 4.72 3.80 -23.32
C SER A 113 5.54 4.76 -22.46
N GLY A 114 6.63 4.28 -21.86
CA GLY A 114 7.41 5.05 -20.90
C GLY A 114 6.84 5.03 -19.47
N SER A 115 5.73 4.33 -19.23
CA SER A 115 5.11 4.19 -17.88
C SER A 115 6.07 3.55 -16.90
N MET A 116 6.90 2.59 -17.32
CA MET A 116 7.94 1.98 -16.50
C MET A 116 8.96 3.02 -16.02
N THR A 117 9.39 3.92 -16.89
CA THR A 117 10.35 4.99 -16.54
C THR A 117 9.73 6.01 -15.59
N ALA A 118 8.42 6.26 -15.70
CA ALA A 118 7.67 7.17 -14.84
C ALA A 118 7.18 6.53 -13.52
N TYR A 119 7.42 5.24 -13.30
CA TYR A 119 6.85 4.47 -12.19
C TYR A 119 7.01 5.15 -10.82
N LYS A 120 8.19 5.69 -10.52
CA LYS A 120 8.45 6.32 -9.23
C LYS A 120 7.52 7.51 -8.95
N ASP A 121 7.17 8.25 -9.98
CA ASP A 121 6.34 9.45 -9.87
C ASP A 121 4.84 9.11 -9.87
N THR A 122 4.45 8.01 -10.53
CA THR A 122 3.06 7.64 -10.76
C THR A 122 2.51 6.58 -9.79
N ARG A 123 3.35 5.81 -9.13
CA ARG A 123 2.97 4.65 -8.30
C ARG A 123 1.98 4.93 -7.16
N ASN A 124 1.80 6.19 -6.79
CA ASN A 124 0.88 6.59 -5.74
C ASN A 124 -0.54 6.90 -6.24
N GLY A 125 -0.75 6.92 -7.55
CA GLY A 125 -2.08 7.14 -8.13
C GLY A 125 -3.03 5.99 -7.83
N LEU A 126 -4.29 6.32 -7.61
CA LEU A 126 -5.35 5.36 -7.25
C LEU A 126 -6.23 4.99 -8.45
N VAL A 127 -6.37 5.89 -9.43
CA VAL A 127 -7.30 5.75 -10.56
C VAL A 127 -6.55 5.48 -11.84
N GLY A 128 -6.98 4.44 -12.58
CA GLY A 128 -6.45 4.13 -13.92
C GLY A 128 -5.39 3.03 -13.96
N PRO A 129 -5.19 2.44 -15.14
CA PRO A 129 -4.35 1.25 -15.32
C PRO A 129 -2.85 1.55 -15.30
N ASP A 130 -2.42 2.81 -15.54
CA ASP A 130 -1.01 3.16 -15.72
C ASP A 130 -0.32 3.70 -14.47
N PHE A 131 -1.05 3.81 -13.38
CA PHE A 131 -0.47 4.03 -12.06
C PHE A 131 -0.06 2.68 -11.46
N SER A 132 1.23 2.51 -11.15
CA SER A 132 1.83 1.22 -10.81
C SER A 132 1.95 0.25 -12.01
N THR A 133 2.72 -0.84 -11.85
CA THR A 133 2.99 -1.78 -12.95
C THR A 133 1.82 -2.70 -13.27
N LYS A 134 1.01 -3.04 -12.25
CA LYS A 134 -0.06 -4.07 -12.32
C LYS A 134 0.45 -5.47 -12.69
N LEU A 135 1.70 -5.77 -12.32
CA LEU A 135 2.33 -7.08 -12.58
C LEU A 135 2.15 -8.07 -11.44
N SER A 136 1.61 -7.64 -10.30
CA SER A 136 1.50 -8.45 -9.07
C SER A 136 0.67 -9.72 -9.27
N ALA A 137 -0.45 -9.66 -9.97
CA ALA A 137 -1.27 -10.85 -10.24
C ALA A 137 -0.50 -11.88 -11.09
N TYR A 138 0.19 -11.45 -12.15
CA TYR A 138 0.99 -12.35 -12.98
C TYR A 138 2.14 -13.00 -12.21
N LEU A 139 2.75 -12.25 -11.28
CA LEU A 139 3.80 -12.77 -10.40
C LEU A 139 3.26 -13.74 -9.35
N ALA A 140 2.06 -13.49 -8.82
CA ALA A 140 1.45 -14.31 -7.79
C ALA A 140 1.10 -15.70 -8.30
N ILE A 141 0.48 -15.76 -9.49
CA ILE A 141 0.02 -17.01 -10.11
C ILE A 141 1.07 -17.66 -11.03
N GLY A 142 2.29 -17.09 -11.13
CA GLY A 142 3.40 -17.69 -11.86
C GLY A 142 3.38 -17.50 -13.37
N CYS A 143 2.53 -16.62 -13.91
CA CYS A 143 2.55 -16.27 -15.34
C CYS A 143 3.83 -15.55 -15.75
N MET A 144 4.48 -14.88 -14.81
CA MET A 144 5.77 -14.21 -15.00
C MET A 144 6.67 -14.41 -13.79
N SER A 145 7.98 -14.35 -14.02
CA SER A 145 8.98 -14.35 -12.96
C SER A 145 9.60 -12.97 -12.78
N ALA A 146 10.05 -12.67 -11.56
CA ALA A 146 10.81 -11.45 -11.28
C ALA A 146 12.09 -11.33 -12.13
N ARG A 147 12.66 -12.47 -12.53
CA ARG A 147 13.84 -12.51 -13.41
C ARG A 147 13.52 -12.06 -14.83
N GLN A 148 12.38 -12.50 -15.39
CA GLN A 148 11.93 -12.04 -16.70
C GLN A 148 11.67 -10.53 -16.71
N ILE A 149 10.96 -10.02 -15.69
CA ILE A 149 10.72 -8.57 -15.58
C ILE A 149 12.04 -7.79 -15.50
N SER A 150 13.01 -8.28 -14.69
CA SER A 150 14.32 -7.64 -14.57
C SER A 150 15.11 -7.69 -15.88
N ALA A 151 15.04 -8.78 -16.63
CA ALA A 151 15.71 -8.93 -17.92
C ALA A 151 15.09 -8.03 -19.01
N GLU A 152 13.76 -7.93 -19.06
CA GLU A 152 13.06 -7.00 -19.99
C GLU A 152 13.46 -5.54 -19.70
N MET A 153 13.49 -5.16 -18.44
CA MET A 153 13.96 -3.82 -18.05
C MET A 153 15.43 -3.60 -18.40
N ALA A 154 16.30 -4.60 -18.24
CA ALA A 154 17.71 -4.48 -18.58
C ALA A 154 17.91 -4.32 -20.10
N LEU A 155 17.18 -5.09 -20.92
CA LEU A 155 17.20 -4.96 -22.38
C LEU A 155 16.76 -3.55 -22.83
N PHE A 156 15.70 -3.02 -22.22
CA PHE A 156 15.23 -1.65 -22.47
C PHE A 156 16.28 -0.59 -22.10
N GLU A 157 16.90 -0.75 -20.94
CA GLU A 157 17.90 0.18 -20.41
C GLU A 157 19.19 0.18 -21.22
N ASP A 158 19.61 -0.98 -21.72
CA ASP A 158 20.78 -1.12 -22.55
C ASP A 158 20.53 -0.62 -23.97
N GLY A 159 19.34 -0.79 -24.51
CA GLY A 159 18.97 -0.43 -25.88
C GLY A 159 19.65 -1.29 -26.94
N GLU A 160 20.32 -2.38 -26.53
CA GLU A 160 21.05 -3.31 -27.37
C GLU A 160 21.01 -4.71 -26.78
N ILE A 161 21.22 -5.73 -27.63
CA ILE A 161 21.32 -7.12 -27.20
C ILE A 161 22.74 -7.38 -26.72
N LYS A 162 22.90 -7.71 -25.44
CA LYS A 162 24.14 -8.24 -24.88
C LYS A 162 24.11 -9.77 -24.97
N GLU A 163 25.26 -10.38 -25.21
CA GLU A 163 25.38 -11.83 -25.43
C GLU A 163 25.06 -12.66 -24.18
N ASP A 164 24.89 -12.03 -23.04
CA ASP A 164 24.65 -12.67 -21.76
C ASP A 164 23.21 -13.18 -21.60
N GLY A 165 22.96 -14.36 -22.08
CA GLY A 165 22.13 -15.38 -21.42
C GLY A 165 20.67 -15.10 -21.11
N TRP A 166 19.95 -14.26 -21.87
CA TRP A 166 18.50 -14.17 -21.72
C TRP A 166 17.78 -14.95 -22.82
N ASP A 167 16.76 -15.73 -22.43
CA ASP A 167 15.92 -16.49 -23.32
C ASP A 167 15.05 -15.61 -24.21
N GLY A 168 14.75 -16.12 -25.33
CA GLY A 168 14.10 -15.44 -26.43
C GLY A 168 15.02 -15.35 -27.63
N THR A 169 14.48 -15.60 -28.82
CA THR A 169 15.28 -15.54 -30.04
C THR A 169 15.81 -14.11 -30.26
N ARG A 170 16.94 -14.02 -30.96
CA ARG A 170 17.54 -12.73 -31.32
C ARG A 170 16.53 -11.84 -32.03
N GLU A 171 15.74 -12.43 -32.90
CA GLU A 171 14.69 -11.74 -33.69
C GLU A 171 13.60 -11.14 -32.78
N GLN A 172 13.18 -11.86 -31.71
CA GLN A 172 12.21 -11.34 -30.74
C GLN A 172 12.77 -10.14 -29.98
N LYS A 173 14.04 -10.20 -29.58
CA LYS A 173 14.71 -9.09 -28.90
C LYS A 173 14.85 -7.88 -29.81
N GLU A 174 15.27 -8.07 -31.05
CA GLU A 174 15.38 -7.00 -32.07
C GLU A 174 14.02 -6.33 -32.35
N ALA A 175 12.95 -7.11 -32.43
CA ALA A 175 11.60 -6.59 -32.57
C ALA A 175 11.15 -5.72 -31.41
N LYS A 176 11.48 -6.13 -30.16
CA LYS A 176 11.22 -5.33 -28.95
C LYS A 176 12.03 -4.03 -28.96
N LEU A 177 13.34 -4.09 -29.22
CA LEU A 177 14.20 -2.92 -29.29
C LEU A 177 13.70 -1.91 -30.33
N LYS A 178 13.28 -2.38 -31.49
CA LYS A 178 12.69 -1.54 -32.54
C LYS A 178 11.42 -0.84 -32.06
N ARG A 179 10.57 -1.54 -31.29
CA ARG A 179 9.31 -1.01 -30.75
C ARG A 179 9.56 0.03 -29.67
N TRP A 180 10.54 -0.19 -28.81
CA TRP A 180 10.86 0.70 -27.69
C TRP A 180 11.73 1.91 -28.09
N LYS A 181 12.31 1.88 -29.27
CA LYS A 181 13.19 2.97 -29.78
C LYS A 181 12.46 4.31 -29.74
N GLY A 182 13.09 5.31 -29.15
CA GLY A 182 12.52 6.65 -28.99
C GLY A 182 11.73 6.86 -27.69
N THR A 183 11.42 5.80 -26.94
CA THR A 183 10.77 5.93 -25.63
C THR A 183 11.73 6.58 -24.61
N LYS A 184 11.19 7.40 -23.74
CA LYS A 184 11.96 8.03 -22.66
C LYS A 184 12.67 6.99 -21.80
N GLY A 185 13.99 7.08 -21.71
CA GLY A 185 14.82 6.16 -20.93
C GLY A 185 15.43 5.00 -21.73
N PHE A 186 14.97 4.73 -22.95
CA PHE A 186 15.51 3.66 -23.80
C PHE A 186 17.00 3.89 -24.11
N GLY A 187 17.83 2.88 -23.90
CA GLY A 187 19.28 2.91 -24.15
C GLY A 187 20.07 3.87 -23.27
N LYS A 188 19.50 4.33 -22.14
CA LYS A 188 20.15 5.32 -21.25
C LYS A 188 20.58 4.74 -19.89
N GLY A 189 20.55 3.43 -19.75
CA GLY A 189 20.85 2.75 -18.49
C GLY A 189 19.67 2.78 -17.50
N GLU A 190 19.94 2.31 -16.30
CA GLU A 190 18.97 2.28 -15.20
C GLU A 190 18.47 3.70 -14.86
N ASN A 191 17.17 3.84 -14.71
CA ASN A 191 16.52 5.09 -14.33
C ASN A 191 15.75 4.95 -13.01
N THR A 192 15.23 6.05 -12.48
CA THR A 192 14.52 6.05 -11.19
C THR A 192 13.25 5.19 -11.19
N GLY A 193 12.59 5.03 -12.33
CA GLY A 193 11.40 4.20 -12.48
C GLY A 193 11.75 2.71 -12.45
N THR A 194 12.66 2.27 -13.32
CA THR A 194 13.09 0.87 -13.38
C THR A 194 13.78 0.41 -12.10
N ALA A 195 14.63 1.27 -11.48
CA ALA A 195 15.18 1.01 -10.16
C ALA A 195 14.07 0.87 -9.10
N GLY A 196 13.04 1.72 -9.18
CA GLY A 196 11.87 1.64 -8.30
C GLY A 196 11.17 0.29 -8.40
N VAL A 197 10.93 -0.20 -9.62
CA VAL A 197 10.30 -1.53 -9.81
C VAL A 197 11.19 -2.65 -9.29
N ARG A 198 12.52 -2.59 -9.48
CA ARG A 198 13.44 -3.57 -8.87
C ARG A 198 13.36 -3.57 -7.34
N PHE A 199 13.16 -2.43 -6.71
CA PHE A 199 12.93 -2.38 -5.26
C PHE A 199 11.65 -3.09 -4.84
N GLU A 200 10.58 -2.98 -5.61
CA GLU A 200 9.34 -3.69 -5.29
C GLU A 200 9.48 -5.20 -5.49
N LEU A 201 10.14 -5.64 -6.58
CA LEU A 201 10.48 -7.05 -6.77
C LEU A 201 11.32 -7.61 -5.62
N LEU A 202 12.27 -6.79 -5.12
CA LEU A 202 13.09 -7.16 -3.98
C LEU A 202 12.28 -7.25 -2.67
N TRP A 203 11.30 -6.37 -2.47
CA TRP A 203 10.39 -6.47 -1.33
C TRP A 203 9.64 -7.80 -1.32
N ARG A 204 9.13 -8.20 -2.49
CA ARG A 204 8.46 -9.51 -2.66
C ARG A 204 9.38 -10.66 -2.25
N ASP A 205 10.60 -10.67 -2.74
CA ASP A 205 11.58 -11.72 -2.40
C ASP A 205 11.97 -11.65 -0.92
N TYR A 206 12.11 -10.46 -0.36
CA TYR A 206 12.40 -10.28 1.06
C TYR A 206 11.31 -10.89 1.96
N PHE A 207 10.04 -10.64 1.69
CA PHE A 207 8.95 -11.24 2.48
C PHE A 207 8.91 -12.77 2.35
N ARG A 208 9.23 -13.33 1.21
CA ARG A 208 9.38 -14.79 1.05
C ARG A 208 10.54 -15.36 1.88
N LEU A 209 11.65 -14.64 1.97
CA LEU A 209 12.75 -15.00 2.84
C LEU A 209 12.38 -14.84 4.32
N VAL A 210 11.63 -13.80 4.68
CA VAL A 210 11.09 -13.60 6.03
C VAL A 210 10.18 -14.77 6.42
N GLN A 211 9.28 -15.18 5.53
CA GLN A 211 8.44 -16.35 5.76
C GLN A 211 9.27 -17.61 6.01
N ARG A 212 10.32 -17.84 5.22
CA ARG A 212 11.23 -18.98 5.43
C ARG A 212 12.00 -18.90 6.75
N LYS A 213 12.39 -17.68 7.17
CA LYS A 213 13.11 -17.45 8.43
C LYS A 213 12.23 -17.71 9.65
N TYR A 214 11.00 -17.21 9.61
CA TYR A 214 10.14 -17.15 10.79
C TYR A 214 9.02 -18.19 10.82
N GLY A 215 8.71 -18.82 9.69
CA GLY A 215 7.70 -19.88 9.58
C GLY A 215 6.34 -19.43 10.08
N ALA A 216 5.74 -20.22 10.96
CA ALA A 216 4.42 -19.97 11.53
C ALA A 216 4.26 -18.64 12.29
N LYS A 217 5.36 -17.98 12.68
CA LYS A 217 5.28 -16.65 13.32
C LYS A 217 4.70 -15.58 12.38
N LEU A 218 4.70 -15.84 11.06
CA LEU A 218 4.05 -14.96 10.10
C LEU A 218 2.54 -14.82 10.37
N PHE A 219 1.90 -15.81 11.00
CA PHE A 219 0.46 -15.84 11.30
C PHE A 219 0.17 -15.56 12.78
N ALA A 220 1.20 -15.38 13.59
CA ALA A 220 1.05 -15.15 15.03
C ALA A 220 0.58 -13.71 15.30
N ILE A 221 -0.40 -13.55 16.19
CA ILE A 221 -0.92 -12.23 16.57
C ILE A 221 0.18 -11.29 17.08
N GLN A 222 1.15 -11.83 17.82
CA GLN A 222 2.31 -11.10 18.35
C GLN A 222 3.36 -10.79 17.27
N GLY A 223 3.18 -11.34 16.06
CA GLY A 223 4.08 -11.14 14.95
C GLY A 223 5.46 -11.79 15.12
N LEU A 224 6.40 -11.31 14.30
CA LEU A 224 7.74 -11.91 14.20
C LEU A 224 8.59 -11.69 15.46
N ARG A 225 8.39 -10.59 16.16
CA ARG A 225 9.21 -10.16 17.30
C ARG A 225 8.69 -10.62 18.64
N GLY A 226 7.50 -11.23 18.70
CA GLY A 226 6.86 -11.57 19.95
C GLY A 226 6.49 -10.32 20.76
N ALA A 227 6.15 -9.21 20.08
CA ALA A 227 5.79 -7.96 20.71
C ALA A 227 4.70 -8.18 21.77
N GLN A 228 4.73 -7.37 22.84
CA GLN A 228 3.69 -7.41 23.87
C GLN A 228 2.31 -7.29 23.19
N SER A 229 1.39 -8.15 23.60
CA SER A 229 0.05 -8.20 23.03
C SER A 229 -0.57 -6.80 23.10
N LYS A 230 -0.87 -6.24 21.96
CA LYS A 230 -1.81 -5.12 21.90
C LYS A 230 -3.17 -5.71 22.20
N ASP A 231 -3.98 -5.01 22.96
CA ASP A 231 -5.36 -5.42 23.29
C ASP A 231 -6.27 -5.28 22.07
N TRP A 232 -5.97 -6.03 21.00
CA TRP A 232 -6.83 -6.06 19.83
C TRP A 232 -8.14 -6.76 20.14
N GLN A 233 -9.21 -6.18 19.67
CA GLN A 233 -10.53 -6.83 19.69
C GLN A 233 -10.46 -8.06 18.79
N TYR A 234 -10.84 -9.20 19.36
CA TYR A 234 -10.76 -10.50 18.73
C TYR A 234 -12.13 -11.17 18.77
N MET A 235 -12.50 -11.85 17.70
CA MET A 235 -13.69 -12.70 17.70
C MET A 235 -13.40 -14.00 18.45
N SER A 236 -13.73 -14.06 19.73
CA SER A 236 -13.55 -15.26 20.54
C SER A 236 -14.62 -16.34 20.23
N SER A 237 -15.75 -15.93 19.69
CA SER A 237 -16.81 -16.81 19.20
C SER A 237 -17.54 -16.20 18.03
N LEU A 238 -18.25 -17.01 17.25
CA LEU A 238 -19.15 -16.54 16.20
C LEU A 238 -20.28 -15.65 16.73
N GLU A 239 -20.46 -15.58 18.04
CA GLU A 239 -21.53 -14.87 18.76
C GLU A 239 -21.11 -13.46 19.22
N ASP A 240 -19.86 -13.06 19.04
CA ASP A 240 -19.44 -11.68 19.35
C ASP A 240 -19.96 -10.70 18.29
N ASP A 241 -21.19 -10.28 18.46
CA ASP A 241 -21.92 -9.42 17.53
C ASP A 241 -21.24 -8.06 17.29
N ALA A 242 -20.56 -7.51 18.28
CA ALA A 242 -19.97 -6.18 18.20
C ALA A 242 -18.76 -6.14 17.24
N VAL A 243 -17.82 -7.07 17.37
CA VAL A 243 -16.65 -7.12 16.48
C VAL A 243 -17.06 -7.57 15.09
N ARG A 244 -17.96 -8.54 14.99
CA ARG A 244 -18.53 -9.01 13.72
C ARG A 244 -19.23 -7.88 12.97
N SER A 245 -20.05 -7.09 13.64
CA SER A 245 -20.72 -5.94 13.03
C SER A 245 -19.74 -4.91 12.50
N LYS A 246 -18.70 -4.59 13.28
CA LYS A 246 -17.61 -3.69 12.84
C LYS A 246 -16.86 -4.26 11.64
N LEU A 247 -16.51 -5.55 11.67
CA LEU A 247 -15.81 -6.22 10.58
C LEU A 247 -16.66 -6.23 9.31
N LYS A 248 -17.97 -6.52 9.43
CA LYS A 248 -18.90 -6.46 8.30
C LYS A 248 -18.93 -5.07 7.66
N LYS A 249 -19.07 -4.00 8.45
CA LYS A 249 -19.03 -2.61 7.94
C LYS A 249 -17.71 -2.32 7.27
N PHE A 250 -16.60 -2.75 7.85
CA PHE A 250 -15.26 -2.60 7.28
C PHE A 250 -15.13 -3.33 5.93
N CYS A 251 -15.43 -4.62 5.86
CA CYS A 251 -15.31 -5.41 4.63
C CYS A 251 -16.22 -4.93 3.49
N THR A 252 -17.39 -4.38 3.84
CA THR A 252 -18.37 -3.87 2.85
C THR A 252 -18.17 -2.39 2.47
N GLY A 253 -17.10 -1.74 2.97
CA GLY A 253 -16.83 -0.33 2.67
C GLY A 253 -17.93 0.62 3.16
N ARG A 254 -18.31 0.48 4.44
CA ARG A 254 -19.33 1.28 5.14
C ARG A 254 -18.79 1.81 6.46
N THR A 255 -17.54 2.31 6.43
CA THR A 255 -16.85 2.80 7.64
C THR A 255 -17.12 4.27 7.93
N GLY A 256 -17.58 5.02 6.93
CA GLY A 256 -17.75 6.47 6.99
C GLY A 256 -16.45 7.25 6.76
N LEU A 257 -15.46 6.61 6.16
CA LEU A 257 -14.22 7.24 5.69
C LEU A 257 -14.04 6.95 4.19
N GLY A 258 -14.19 7.95 3.36
CA GLY A 258 -14.28 7.80 1.91
C GLY A 258 -13.16 6.99 1.29
N LEU A 259 -11.89 7.21 1.68
CA LEU A 259 -10.75 6.44 1.16
C LEU A 259 -10.81 4.96 1.55
N ILE A 260 -11.20 4.65 2.79
CA ILE A 260 -11.30 3.28 3.27
C ILE A 260 -12.45 2.56 2.59
N ASP A 261 -13.61 3.24 2.50
CA ASP A 261 -14.81 2.68 1.88
C ASP A 261 -14.58 2.41 0.38
N ALA A 262 -13.98 3.36 -0.33
CA ALA A 262 -13.62 3.18 -1.73
C ALA A 262 -12.65 2.00 -1.94
N ALA A 263 -11.62 1.88 -1.11
CA ALA A 263 -10.62 0.82 -1.21
C ALA A 263 -11.21 -0.57 -0.95
N GLN A 264 -12.12 -0.69 0.01
CA GLN A 264 -12.79 -1.96 0.33
C GLN A 264 -13.80 -2.35 -0.75
N ARG A 265 -14.51 -1.38 -1.33
CA ARG A 265 -15.45 -1.64 -2.43
C ARG A 265 -14.71 -2.01 -3.72
N GLU A 266 -13.60 -1.33 -4.05
CA GLU A 266 -12.75 -1.74 -5.17
C GLU A 266 -12.26 -3.18 -4.99
N LEU A 267 -11.70 -3.51 -3.82
CA LEU A 267 -11.25 -4.86 -3.51
C LEU A 267 -12.36 -5.88 -3.70
N PHE A 268 -13.52 -5.64 -3.10
CA PHE A 268 -14.64 -6.58 -3.13
C PHE A 268 -15.14 -6.83 -4.57
N LEU A 269 -15.25 -5.78 -5.36
CA LEU A 269 -15.83 -5.85 -6.70
C LEU A 269 -14.84 -6.31 -7.78
N THR A 270 -13.53 -6.13 -7.56
CA THR A 270 -12.52 -6.37 -8.60
C THR A 270 -11.43 -7.36 -8.21
N GLY A 271 -11.34 -7.70 -6.92
CA GLY A 271 -10.21 -8.48 -6.40
C GLY A 271 -8.90 -7.70 -6.37
N TYR A 272 -8.93 -6.40 -6.62
CA TYR A 272 -7.76 -5.54 -6.69
C TYR A 272 -7.92 -4.31 -5.80
N SER A 273 -6.82 -3.81 -5.29
CA SER A 273 -6.72 -2.52 -4.63
C SER A 273 -5.26 -2.05 -4.71
N SER A 274 -5.03 -0.74 -4.86
CA SER A 274 -3.67 -0.21 -4.91
C SER A 274 -2.93 -0.38 -3.59
N ASN A 275 -1.60 -0.50 -3.63
CA ASN A 275 -0.79 -0.63 -2.41
C ASN A 275 -1.03 0.53 -1.41
N ARG A 276 -1.22 1.75 -1.90
CA ARG A 276 -1.52 2.90 -1.03
C ARG A 276 -2.84 2.76 -0.31
N ALA A 277 -3.86 2.26 -0.98
CA ALA A 277 -5.13 1.95 -0.38
C ALA A 277 -4.99 0.84 0.67
N ARG A 278 -4.31 -0.28 0.32
CA ARG A 278 -4.07 -1.42 1.24
C ARG A 278 -3.41 -0.98 2.54
N GLN A 279 -2.39 -0.12 2.48
CA GLN A 279 -1.71 0.39 3.67
C GLN A 279 -2.65 1.18 4.60
N ASN A 280 -3.50 2.03 4.02
CA ASN A 280 -4.48 2.80 4.77
C ASN A 280 -5.53 1.90 5.40
N VAL A 281 -6.03 0.93 4.67
CA VAL A 281 -7.02 -0.05 5.14
C VAL A 281 -6.45 -0.88 6.29
N ALA A 282 -5.23 -1.41 6.16
CA ALA A 282 -4.58 -2.20 7.20
C ALA A 282 -4.32 -1.37 8.48
N SER A 283 -3.87 -0.13 8.31
CA SER A 283 -3.69 0.79 9.44
C SER A 283 -5.02 1.15 10.11
N PHE A 284 -6.08 1.29 9.32
CA PHE A 284 -7.40 1.60 9.85
C PHE A 284 -7.94 0.46 10.71
N LEU A 285 -7.91 -0.78 10.20
CA LEU A 285 -8.39 -1.94 10.95
C LEU A 285 -7.58 -2.13 12.25
N ALA A 286 -6.25 -2.22 12.13
CA ALA A 286 -5.41 -2.61 13.25
C ALA A 286 -5.17 -1.50 14.28
N LYS A 287 -5.24 -0.22 13.90
CA LYS A 287 -4.83 0.90 14.76
C LYS A 287 -5.93 1.91 15.07
N HIS A 288 -6.93 2.08 14.21
CA HIS A 288 -8.07 2.94 14.48
C HIS A 288 -9.24 2.15 15.07
N LEU A 289 -9.55 0.97 14.52
CA LEU A 289 -10.60 0.10 15.04
C LEU A 289 -10.11 -0.80 16.18
N ASN A 290 -8.80 -0.95 16.33
CA ASN A 290 -8.16 -1.85 17.28
C ASN A 290 -8.70 -3.30 17.16
N ILE A 291 -8.91 -3.76 15.91
CA ILE A 291 -9.32 -5.14 15.59
C ILE A 291 -8.09 -5.95 15.21
N ASP A 292 -8.08 -7.23 15.56
CA ASP A 292 -7.01 -8.16 15.20
C ASP A 292 -6.71 -8.10 13.71
N TRP A 293 -5.47 -7.72 13.39
CA TRP A 293 -4.99 -7.53 12.02
C TRP A 293 -5.12 -8.78 11.15
N ARG A 294 -5.13 -9.96 11.75
CA ARG A 294 -5.26 -11.25 11.05
C ARG A 294 -6.59 -11.37 10.33
N LEU A 295 -7.67 -10.86 10.90
CA LEU A 295 -8.99 -10.83 10.25
C LEU A 295 -8.97 -10.03 8.94
N GLY A 296 -8.19 -8.96 8.91
CA GLY A 296 -7.96 -8.21 7.67
C GLY A 296 -7.06 -8.95 6.69
N ALA A 297 -6.02 -9.63 7.17
CA ALA A 297 -5.15 -10.45 6.33
C ALA A 297 -5.93 -11.60 5.67
N GLU A 298 -6.80 -12.29 6.39
CA GLU A 298 -7.68 -13.35 5.89
C GLU A 298 -8.69 -12.80 4.86
N TRP A 299 -9.26 -11.61 5.12
CA TRP A 299 -10.14 -10.94 4.16
C TRP A 299 -9.43 -10.67 2.83
N TYR A 300 -8.20 -10.14 2.89
CA TYR A 300 -7.39 -9.87 1.71
C TYR A 300 -6.95 -11.16 1.02
N GLU A 301 -6.64 -12.21 1.77
CA GLU A 301 -6.34 -13.54 1.24
C GLU A 301 -7.48 -14.09 0.40
N SER A 302 -8.72 -13.93 0.87
CA SER A 302 -9.91 -14.44 0.17
C SER A 302 -10.31 -13.60 -1.05
N MET A 303 -9.91 -12.33 -1.11
CA MET A 303 -10.41 -11.40 -2.13
C MET A 303 -9.38 -11.05 -3.22
N LEU A 304 -8.06 -11.06 -2.92
CA LEU A 304 -7.06 -10.54 -3.84
C LEU A 304 -6.75 -11.51 -5.00
N VAL A 305 -6.81 -11.02 -6.23
CA VAL A 305 -6.34 -11.73 -7.44
C VAL A 305 -4.82 -11.89 -7.46
N ASP A 306 -4.09 -11.04 -6.72
CA ASP A 306 -2.63 -11.07 -6.60
C ASP A 306 -2.16 -11.60 -5.24
N TYR A 307 -2.99 -12.40 -4.56
CA TYR A 307 -2.64 -12.97 -3.26
C TYR A 307 -1.33 -13.75 -3.30
N ASP A 308 -0.42 -13.39 -2.42
CA ASP A 308 0.81 -14.13 -2.11
C ASP A 308 0.94 -14.20 -0.58
N VAL A 309 1.05 -15.41 -0.03
CA VAL A 309 1.06 -15.64 1.42
C VAL A 309 2.08 -14.75 2.13
N ALA A 310 3.34 -14.77 1.67
CA ALA A 310 4.42 -14.04 2.32
C ALA A 310 4.19 -12.52 2.27
N ASN A 311 3.77 -12.03 1.11
CA ASN A 311 3.56 -10.60 0.91
C ASN A 311 2.31 -10.10 1.63
N ASN A 312 1.19 -10.80 1.54
CA ASN A 312 -0.04 -10.39 2.23
C ASN A 312 0.17 -10.35 3.75
N TRP A 313 0.51 -11.47 4.35
CA TRP A 313 0.67 -11.58 5.80
C TRP A 313 1.83 -10.74 6.34
N GLY A 314 2.94 -10.66 5.59
CA GLY A 314 4.09 -9.82 5.93
C GLY A 314 3.74 -8.33 5.95
N ASN A 315 2.98 -7.85 4.95
CA ASN A 315 2.52 -6.46 4.89
C ASN A 315 1.52 -6.11 6.00
N TRP A 316 0.58 -7.02 6.30
CA TRP A 316 -0.35 -6.82 7.40
C TRP A 316 0.38 -6.71 8.74
N GLN A 317 1.35 -7.60 9.02
CA GLN A 317 2.21 -7.49 10.20
C GLN A 317 3.01 -6.18 10.23
N TYR A 318 3.58 -5.80 9.07
CA TYR A 318 4.36 -4.58 8.92
C TYR A 318 3.54 -3.35 9.32
N VAL A 319 2.34 -3.21 8.77
CA VAL A 319 1.44 -2.08 9.08
C VAL A 319 0.88 -2.16 10.50
N ALA A 320 0.54 -3.35 11.00
CA ALA A 320 0.09 -3.54 12.38
C ALA A 320 1.16 -3.17 13.42
N GLY A 321 2.45 -3.15 13.01
CA GLY A 321 3.58 -2.81 13.87
C GLY A 321 4.09 -3.98 14.72
N VAL A 322 3.86 -5.21 14.27
CA VAL A 322 4.38 -6.44 14.89
C VAL A 322 5.33 -7.21 13.96
N GLY A 323 5.56 -6.70 12.77
CA GLY A 323 6.45 -7.26 11.75
C GLY A 323 7.82 -6.58 11.70
N ASN A 324 8.34 -6.46 10.48
CA ASN A 324 9.69 -5.96 10.19
C ASN A 324 9.80 -4.42 10.15
N ASP A 325 8.72 -3.66 10.37
CA ASP A 325 8.81 -2.19 10.39
C ASP A 325 9.58 -1.71 11.63
N PRO A 326 10.71 -0.98 11.44
CA PRO A 326 11.42 -0.39 12.56
C PRO A 326 10.61 0.76 13.23
N ARG A 327 9.54 1.24 12.59
CA ARG A 327 8.69 2.36 13.04
C ARG A 327 7.36 1.84 13.57
N GLU A 328 7.36 1.07 14.63
CA GLU A 328 6.19 0.40 15.22
C GLU A 328 4.98 1.31 15.48
N GLY A 329 5.22 2.58 15.77
CA GLY A 329 4.18 3.57 16.07
C GLY A 329 3.53 4.25 14.86
N ARG A 330 3.91 3.93 13.61
CA ARG A 330 3.38 4.63 12.44
C ARG A 330 1.87 4.43 12.30
N LEU A 331 1.13 5.52 12.39
CA LEU A 331 -0.32 5.59 12.19
C LEU A 331 -0.61 6.37 10.91
N PHE A 332 -1.32 5.78 9.97
CA PHE A 332 -1.79 6.51 8.79
C PHE A 332 -3.09 7.25 9.13
N ASN A 333 -3.15 8.52 8.81
CA ASN A 333 -4.37 9.30 8.88
C ASN A 333 -5.09 9.18 7.52
N PRO A 334 -6.20 8.45 7.40
CA PRO A 334 -6.85 8.18 6.11
C PRO A 334 -7.40 9.44 5.46
N VAL A 335 -7.74 10.48 6.22
CA VAL A 335 -8.20 11.76 5.67
C VAL A 335 -7.05 12.54 5.04
N LYS A 336 -5.89 12.59 5.74
CA LYS A 336 -4.68 13.18 5.16
C LYS A 336 -4.24 12.43 3.91
N GLN A 337 -4.28 11.10 3.96
CA GLN A 337 -3.90 10.27 2.81
C GLN A 337 -4.87 10.40 1.64
N ALA A 338 -6.18 10.59 1.90
CA ALA A 338 -7.13 10.93 0.86
C ALA A 338 -6.77 12.27 0.19
N LEU A 339 -6.42 13.29 0.97
CA LEU A 339 -5.97 14.57 0.43
C LEU A 339 -4.67 14.45 -0.40
N ASP A 340 -3.74 13.60 0.05
CA ASP A 340 -2.44 13.42 -0.61
C ASP A 340 -2.57 12.61 -1.93
N TYR A 341 -3.48 11.62 -2.02
CA TYR A 341 -3.55 10.67 -3.13
C TYR A 341 -4.81 10.77 -4.00
N ASP A 342 -5.86 11.39 -3.49
CA ASP A 342 -7.12 11.64 -4.19
C ASP A 342 -7.61 13.09 -3.98
N PRO A 343 -6.78 14.10 -4.26
CA PRO A 343 -7.09 15.51 -3.95
C PRO A 343 -8.30 16.06 -4.71
N LYS A 344 -8.74 15.36 -5.76
CA LYS A 344 -9.95 15.69 -6.54
C LYS A 344 -11.13 14.78 -6.21
N GLY A 345 -10.94 13.81 -5.31
CA GLY A 345 -11.98 12.86 -4.94
C GLY A 345 -12.44 11.91 -6.05
N GLU A 346 -11.64 11.76 -7.10
CA GLU A 346 -12.00 10.93 -8.27
C GLU A 346 -12.12 9.46 -7.89
N TYR A 347 -11.20 8.97 -7.06
CA TYR A 347 -11.21 7.60 -6.59
C TYR A 347 -12.40 7.30 -5.68
N ILE A 348 -12.62 8.18 -4.70
CA ILE A 348 -13.75 8.01 -3.77
C ILE A 348 -15.08 8.06 -4.52
N LYS A 349 -15.26 9.01 -5.42
CA LYS A 349 -16.47 9.12 -6.25
C LYS A 349 -16.66 7.92 -7.18
N ALA A 350 -15.57 7.32 -7.64
CA ALA A 350 -15.66 6.13 -8.48
C ALA A 350 -16.24 4.93 -7.73
N TRP A 351 -15.87 4.75 -6.45
CA TRP A 351 -16.19 3.54 -5.71
C TRP A 351 -17.25 3.71 -4.61
N VAL A 352 -17.51 4.93 -4.15
CA VAL A 352 -18.57 5.23 -3.18
C VAL A 352 -19.73 5.86 -3.93
N GLU A 353 -20.67 5.02 -4.35
CA GLU A 353 -21.81 5.41 -5.19
C GLU A 353 -22.61 6.55 -4.58
N GLU A 354 -22.83 6.52 -3.28
CA GLU A 354 -23.61 7.49 -2.53
C GLU A 354 -23.02 8.91 -2.58
N LEU A 355 -21.69 9.01 -2.84
CA LEU A 355 -20.97 10.28 -2.91
C LEU A 355 -20.61 10.71 -4.34
N ARG A 356 -21.00 9.93 -5.34
CA ARG A 356 -20.61 10.14 -6.75
C ARG A 356 -21.01 11.51 -7.27
N ASP A 357 -22.21 11.92 -6.99
CA ASP A 357 -22.81 13.16 -7.51
C ASP A 357 -22.53 14.39 -6.64
N LEU A 358 -21.72 14.23 -5.59
CA LEU A 358 -21.30 15.37 -4.76
C LEU A 358 -20.48 16.35 -5.60
N ASP A 359 -21.00 17.54 -5.82
CA ASP A 359 -20.27 18.61 -6.48
C ASP A 359 -19.22 19.21 -5.53
N ILE A 360 -17.95 18.96 -5.82
CA ILE A 360 -16.81 19.56 -5.13
C ILE A 360 -16.17 20.70 -5.94
N GLY A 361 -16.90 21.19 -6.97
CA GLY A 361 -16.45 22.26 -7.86
C GLY A 361 -15.96 23.50 -7.12
N PRO A 362 -15.46 24.49 -7.87
CA PRO A 362 -14.85 25.67 -7.27
C PRO A 362 -15.85 26.40 -6.38
N ASP A 363 -15.37 26.85 -5.24
CA ASP A 363 -16.09 27.85 -4.47
C ASP A 363 -16.33 29.11 -5.35
N LYS A 364 -17.30 29.90 -4.97
CA LYS A 364 -17.75 31.05 -5.77
C LYS A 364 -16.67 32.10 -6.07
N GLU A 365 -15.46 31.97 -5.49
CA GLU A 365 -14.43 33.03 -5.47
C GLU A 365 -13.17 32.78 -6.29
N GLY A 366 -13.04 31.70 -7.10
CA GLY A 366 -11.86 31.69 -7.95
C GLY A 366 -11.23 30.36 -8.29
N GLY A 367 -12.02 29.32 -8.52
CA GLY A 367 -11.53 28.09 -9.17
C GLY A 367 -10.82 27.10 -8.26
N ARG A 368 -10.90 27.26 -6.95
CA ARG A 368 -10.43 26.27 -5.97
C ARG A 368 -11.54 25.27 -5.66
N VAL A 369 -11.12 24.04 -5.35
CA VAL A 369 -12.02 23.00 -4.84
C VAL A 369 -12.67 23.48 -3.55
N ASN A 370 -13.98 23.27 -3.38
CA ASN A 370 -14.67 23.58 -2.14
C ASN A 370 -14.14 22.66 -1.03
N GLU A 371 -13.36 23.22 -0.10
CA GLU A 371 -12.67 22.46 0.97
C GLU A 371 -13.66 21.75 1.90
N GLU A 372 -14.81 22.35 2.19
CA GLU A 372 -15.82 21.77 3.07
C GLU A 372 -16.44 20.52 2.43
N ARG A 373 -16.83 20.60 1.17
CA ARG A 373 -17.38 19.47 0.41
C ARG A 373 -16.32 18.39 0.16
N LEU A 374 -15.06 18.78 -0.11
CA LEU A 374 -13.96 17.83 -0.21
C LEU A 374 -13.75 17.09 1.12
N MET A 375 -13.79 17.80 2.25
CA MET A 375 -13.75 17.17 3.56
C MET A 375 -14.96 16.29 3.82
N GLY A 376 -16.15 16.68 3.33
CA GLY A 376 -17.35 15.86 3.34
C GLY A 376 -17.21 14.59 2.49
N LEU A 377 -16.53 14.66 1.34
CA LEU A 377 -16.22 13.48 0.54
C LEU A 377 -15.30 12.50 1.28
N PHE A 378 -14.30 13.02 2.00
CA PHE A 378 -13.38 12.20 2.79
C PHE A 378 -14.00 11.68 4.08
N GLN A 379 -14.94 12.42 4.66
CA GLN A 379 -15.66 12.14 5.90
C GLN A 379 -17.14 12.52 5.75
N PRO A 380 -18.00 11.66 5.20
CA PRO A 380 -19.37 12.00 4.80
C PRO A 380 -20.24 12.58 5.91
N TRP A 381 -19.97 12.25 7.17
CA TRP A 381 -20.66 12.83 8.32
C TRP A 381 -20.48 14.35 8.45
N ARG A 382 -19.46 14.92 7.80
CA ARG A 382 -19.16 16.37 7.79
C ARG A 382 -19.89 17.14 6.69
N LEU A 383 -20.57 16.45 5.78
CA LEU A 383 -21.34 17.13 4.74
C LEU A 383 -22.40 18.04 5.36
N PRO A 384 -22.62 19.24 4.79
CA PRO A 384 -23.78 20.07 5.12
C PRO A 384 -25.08 19.30 4.95
N ASP A 385 -26.07 19.61 5.77
CA ASP A 385 -27.36 18.92 5.74
C ASP A 385 -28.09 19.10 4.39
N ASP A 386 -27.93 20.26 3.74
CA ASP A 386 -28.46 20.52 2.40
C ASP A 386 -27.86 19.57 1.34
N ASP A 387 -26.54 19.31 1.41
CA ASP A 387 -25.87 18.39 0.50
C ASP A 387 -26.27 16.94 0.80
N LYS A 388 -26.41 16.57 2.08
CA LYS A 388 -26.95 15.25 2.47
C LYS A 388 -28.38 15.04 1.98
N GLN A 389 -29.20 16.07 2.05
CA GLN A 389 -30.58 16.02 1.54
C GLN A 389 -30.62 15.86 0.02
N LYS A 390 -29.84 16.65 -0.70
CA LYS A 390 -29.76 16.58 -2.18
C LYS A 390 -29.30 15.21 -2.68
N LEU A 391 -28.39 14.57 -1.95
CA LEU A 391 -27.82 13.26 -2.29
C LEU A 391 -28.60 12.09 -1.66
N GLY A 392 -29.67 12.33 -0.91
CA GLY A 392 -30.46 11.28 -0.26
C GLY A 392 -29.68 10.53 0.84
N LEU A 393 -28.71 11.18 1.48
CA LEU A 393 -27.81 10.55 2.45
C LEU A 393 -28.30 10.54 3.89
N GLN A 394 -29.45 11.16 4.16
CA GLN A 394 -29.97 11.39 5.51
C GLN A 394 -30.24 10.11 6.30
N GLN A 395 -30.58 9.02 5.61
CA GLN A 395 -30.90 7.70 6.22
C GLN A 395 -29.75 6.69 6.10
N ILE A 396 -28.57 7.11 5.60
CA ILE A 396 -27.46 6.21 5.40
C ILE A 396 -26.60 6.17 6.67
N ASP A 397 -26.55 4.99 7.29
CA ASP A 397 -25.92 4.77 8.59
C ASP A 397 -24.44 5.20 8.64
N PHE A 398 -23.62 4.73 7.69
CA PHE A 398 -22.18 5.04 7.69
C PHE A 398 -21.88 6.51 7.42
N VAL A 399 -22.79 7.25 6.79
CA VAL A 399 -22.68 8.69 6.58
C VAL A 399 -22.88 9.46 7.89
N ASN A 400 -23.88 9.07 8.67
CA ASN A 400 -24.26 9.77 9.89
C ASN A 400 -23.52 9.25 11.13
N GLU A 401 -23.26 7.95 11.17
CA GLU A 401 -22.60 7.23 12.26
C GLU A 401 -21.31 6.54 11.77
N PRO A 402 -20.26 7.30 11.47
CA PRO A 402 -19.00 6.72 11.04
C PRO A 402 -18.38 5.89 12.18
N MET A 403 -17.68 4.81 11.82
CA MET A 403 -17.00 3.96 12.80
C MET A 403 -15.96 4.73 13.63
N VAL A 404 -15.31 5.73 13.02
CA VAL A 404 -14.32 6.59 13.67
C VAL A 404 -14.42 8.01 13.09
N LYS A 405 -14.45 9.01 13.97
CA LYS A 405 -14.35 10.43 13.58
C LYS A 405 -12.90 10.90 13.70
N ILE A 406 -12.29 11.26 12.56
CA ILE A 406 -10.90 11.71 12.53
C ILE A 406 -10.85 13.23 12.48
N GLN A 407 -10.15 13.81 13.47
CA GLN A 407 -9.94 15.26 13.52
C GLN A 407 -8.83 15.65 12.53
N PHE A 408 -9.21 16.28 11.45
CA PHE A 408 -8.31 16.80 10.44
C PHE A 408 -8.90 18.08 9.81
N SER A 409 -8.06 19.08 9.59
CA SER A 409 -8.43 20.26 8.81
C SER A 409 -7.31 20.64 7.87
N VAL A 410 -7.64 21.09 6.68
CA VAL A 410 -6.71 21.56 5.65
C VAL A 410 -6.20 22.97 5.99
N GLY A 411 -6.93 23.71 6.82
CA GLY A 411 -6.61 25.08 7.20
C GLY A 411 -5.26 25.24 7.87
N ARG A 412 -4.44 26.18 7.41
CA ARG A 412 -3.24 26.63 8.12
C ARG A 412 -3.66 27.07 9.53
N LYS A 413 -3.05 26.51 10.57
CA LYS A 413 -3.14 27.13 11.90
C LYS A 413 -2.79 28.61 11.76
N PRO A 414 -3.62 29.55 12.25
CA PRO A 414 -3.22 30.96 12.28
C PRO A 414 -1.87 31.03 12.98
N ARG A 415 -0.87 31.61 12.32
CA ARG A 415 0.37 31.97 13.01
C ARG A 415 -0.04 32.88 14.15
N GLY A 416 0.13 32.42 15.38
CA GLY A 416 -0.09 33.24 16.55
C GLY A 416 0.69 34.55 16.40
N PRO A 417 0.20 35.66 16.97
CA PRO A 417 0.80 36.96 16.81
C PRO A 417 2.28 36.88 17.16
N ASN A 418 3.08 37.29 16.20
CA ASN A 418 4.55 37.35 16.32
C ASN A 418 4.88 38.25 17.52
N ARG A 419 5.23 37.65 18.64
CA ARG A 419 5.77 38.43 19.76
C ARG A 419 7.08 39.04 19.25
N SER A 420 6.98 40.28 18.80
CA SER A 420 8.13 41.12 18.49
C SER A 420 9.02 41.16 19.73
N ARG A 421 10.17 40.50 19.66
CA ARG A 421 11.23 40.68 20.66
C ARG A 421 11.66 42.14 20.54
N GLY A 422 11.20 42.97 21.45
CA GLY A 422 11.68 44.32 21.65
C GLY A 422 13.19 44.31 21.82
N ARG A 423 13.84 45.07 20.93
CA ARG A 423 15.27 45.34 20.90
C ARG A 423 15.58 46.25 22.11
N GLY A 424 15.97 45.62 23.22
CA GLY A 424 16.39 46.38 24.43
C GLY A 424 17.68 47.13 24.12
N GLN A 425 17.59 48.44 24.17
CA GLN A 425 18.67 49.41 24.13
C GLN A 425 19.53 49.28 25.39
N ARG A 426 20.81 49.01 25.22
CA ARG A 426 21.80 49.04 26.33
C ARG A 426 22.06 50.49 26.70
N GLY A 427 21.58 50.94 27.87
CA GLY A 427 22.02 52.13 28.57
C GLY A 427 23.15 51.79 29.55
N ARG A 428 24.27 52.52 29.48
CA ARG A 428 25.38 52.52 30.45
C ARG A 428 25.06 53.36 31.68
N GLY A 429 25.56 52.95 32.84
CA GLY A 429 25.66 53.72 34.07
C GLY A 429 25.43 52.79 35.26
N GLY A 430 26.34 52.44 36.15
CA GLY A 430 27.23 53.15 36.99
C GLY A 430 26.73 53.07 38.44
N GLY A 431 27.49 52.47 39.38
CA GLY A 431 27.40 52.83 40.81
C GLY A 431 26.83 51.77 41.76
N SER A 432 27.66 51.04 42.43
CA SER A 432 28.01 50.88 43.85
C SER A 432 26.89 50.58 44.89
N GLU A 433 27.32 49.70 45.80
CA GLU A 433 27.10 49.56 47.24
C GLU A 433 26.12 48.51 47.79
N ARG A 434 26.71 47.53 48.44
CA ARG A 434 26.64 47.03 49.82
C ARG A 434 25.26 46.83 50.49
N GLY A 435 25.17 45.66 51.13
CA GLY A 435 24.31 45.37 52.30
C GLY A 435 23.90 43.89 52.37
N GLN A 436 24.57 43.18 53.03
CA GLN A 436 24.63 42.34 54.25
C GLN A 436 23.30 41.75 54.76
N SER A 437 23.43 40.44 55.07
CA SER A 437 22.84 39.64 56.15
C SER A 437 21.42 39.12 55.93
N SER A 438 21.05 37.93 56.30
CA SER A 438 21.51 36.88 57.20
C SER A 438 20.50 35.70 57.20
N SER A 439 21.06 34.54 57.41
CA SER A 439 20.62 33.43 58.22
C SER A 439 19.37 32.60 57.93
N GLY A 440 19.59 31.30 57.89
CA GLY A 440 18.84 30.24 58.54
C GLY A 440 18.72 28.95 57.75
N ALA A 441 19.66 28.05 57.89
CA ALA A 441 19.64 26.70 58.44
C ALA A 441 18.37 25.87 58.08
N SER A 442 18.39 24.65 57.63
CA SER A 442 19.23 23.49 57.96
C SER A 442 18.88 22.27 57.05
N ALA A 443 19.91 21.51 56.75
CA ALA A 443 20.03 20.05 56.74
C ALA A 443 19.08 19.21 55.87
N GLY A 444 19.55 18.28 55.09
CA GLY A 444 20.71 17.46 55.08
C GLY A 444 20.73 16.45 53.92
N ARG A 445 21.95 16.13 53.54
CA ARG A 445 22.50 14.83 53.14
C ARG A 445 21.79 14.04 51.98
N ASN A 446 22.42 13.45 50.99
CA ASN A 446 23.85 13.19 50.73
C ASN A 446 23.98 12.51 49.34
N MET A 447 25.09 12.75 48.68
CA MET A 447 25.87 11.90 47.75
C MET A 447 25.18 11.44 46.44
N GLY A 448 25.79 11.49 45.29
CA GLY A 448 27.18 11.67 44.92
C GLY A 448 27.39 11.58 43.38
N ARG A 449 28.39 12.35 42.99
CA ARG A 449 29.35 12.17 41.89
C ARG A 449 28.99 11.66 40.48
N GLY A 450 29.34 12.48 39.51
CA GLY A 450 29.83 12.01 38.23
C GLY A 450 29.95 13.10 37.16
N ARG A 451 31.15 13.57 36.91
CA ARG A 451 31.58 14.62 35.94
C ARG A 451 31.39 14.22 34.47
N GLY A 452 31.14 15.21 33.62
CA GLY A 452 31.42 15.11 32.19
C GLY A 452 30.97 16.32 31.40
N ARG A 453 31.88 17.26 31.11
CA ARG A 453 31.71 18.43 30.25
C ARG A 453 31.75 18.00 28.78
N GLY A 454 30.87 18.56 27.93
CA GLY A 454 31.00 18.54 26.49
C GLY A 454 30.08 19.57 25.85
N ARG A 455 30.60 20.77 25.55
CA ARG A 455 29.95 21.79 24.71
C ARG A 455 30.07 21.36 23.25
N GLY A 456 28.98 21.16 22.55
CA GLY A 456 28.90 21.04 21.11
C GLY A 456 27.87 22.00 20.54
N LYS A 457 28.34 22.98 19.78
CA LYS A 457 27.54 23.93 18.98
C LYS A 457 26.74 23.17 17.93
N TRP A 458 25.44 23.33 17.90
CA TRP A 458 24.62 22.93 16.77
C TRP A 458 24.37 24.15 15.87
N ARG A 459 24.91 24.08 14.66
CA ARG A 459 24.50 24.93 13.53
C ARG A 459 23.23 24.34 12.95
N GLY A 460 22.24 25.20 12.64
CA GLY A 460 21.04 24.83 11.94
C GLY A 460 21.35 24.29 10.54
N GLY A 461 20.84 23.10 10.26
CA GLY A 461 20.74 22.52 8.93
C GLY A 461 19.27 22.39 8.59
N GLU A 462 18.90 22.89 7.44
CA GLU A 462 17.59 22.73 6.85
C GLU A 462 17.24 21.25 6.76
N ALA A 463 16.10 20.89 7.31
CA ALA A 463 15.54 19.56 7.17
C ALA A 463 15.09 19.37 5.72
N GLN A 464 15.95 18.82 4.91
CA GLN A 464 15.52 18.15 3.67
C GLN A 464 14.67 16.95 4.10
N SER A 465 13.42 16.98 3.70
CA SER A 465 12.51 15.85 3.81
C SER A 465 13.12 14.67 3.06
N GLU A 466 13.64 13.70 3.79
CA GLU A 466 14.00 12.41 3.21
C GLU A 466 12.80 11.83 2.48
N PRO A 467 12.97 11.31 1.26
CA PRO A 467 11.90 10.70 0.52
C PRO A 467 11.38 9.49 1.31
N ASP A 468 10.09 9.45 1.52
CA ASP A 468 9.32 8.34 2.11
C ASP A 468 9.80 7.01 1.50
N GLN A 469 10.62 6.27 2.24
CA GLN A 469 11.05 4.93 1.85
C GLN A 469 9.84 4.02 1.98
N GLY A 470 9.16 3.88 0.84
CA GLY A 470 7.87 3.23 0.71
C GLY A 470 7.80 1.88 1.41
N ALA A 471 6.72 1.68 2.09
CA ALA A 471 6.24 0.35 2.39
C ALA A 471 6.18 -0.49 1.10
N PRO A 472 6.21 -1.83 1.21
CA PRO A 472 6.22 -2.70 0.04
C PRO A 472 5.10 -2.34 -0.94
N GLY A 473 5.46 -2.21 -2.20
CA GLY A 473 4.56 -1.92 -3.30
C GLY A 473 4.11 -3.17 -4.04
N GLU A 474 3.31 -2.95 -5.05
CA GLU A 474 2.89 -4.00 -5.98
C GLU A 474 4.08 -4.34 -6.92
N ALA A 475 4.54 -5.55 -6.90
CA ALA A 475 5.47 -6.09 -7.88
C ALA A 475 4.92 -7.36 -8.53
#